data_1cfc9b6615a93eafa52692a561b05303
#
_entry.id   1cfc9b6615a93eafa52692a561b05303
#
_cell.length_a   1.000
_cell.length_b   1.000
_cell.length_c   1.000
_cell.angle_alpha   90.00
_cell.angle_beta   90.00
_cell.angle_gamma   90.00
#
_symmetry.space_group_name_H-M   'P 1'
#
loop_
_entity.id
_entity.type
_entity.pdbx_description
1 polymer ?
#
loop_
_entity_poly.entity_id
_entity_poly.type
_entity_poly.pdbx_seq_one_letter_code
_entity_poly.pdbx_strand_id
1 'polypeptide(L)'
;MAGPCQIEVRRHAPRGPDGLLTPAGWALASRVGQTLQRPYAAVLTGTAPRCIQTARAFGFPDYRIDPAFDSPPAEALSALLPQIRRAAQDRALTLLEAFLRVPASRDLLFEAGERLLGALRHVAERLPAGSRALAVTHAGSIEPTILLAAGAYGGGAVDFVRECEGASFTIEGSDVVGVTSLSLPPGVASHRPSGPVA
;
A
#
# COMPACT_ATOMS: atom_id res chain seq x y z
N MET A 1 16.15 17.37 19.35
CA MET A 1 14.88 16.87 18.77
C MET A 1 15.17 15.56 18.08
N ALA A 2 14.30 14.56 18.26
CA ALA A 2 14.44 13.28 17.54
C ALA A 2 14.21 13.53 16.04
N GLY A 3 15.06 12.98 15.16
CA GLY A 3 14.89 13.13 13.72
C GLY A 3 13.67 12.34 13.20
N PRO A 4 13.09 12.73 12.05
CA PRO A 4 11.90 12.09 11.50
C PRO A 4 12.16 10.62 11.15
N CYS A 5 11.16 9.76 11.35
CA CYS A 5 11.16 8.39 10.92
C CYS A 5 10.62 8.28 9.49
N GLN A 6 11.09 7.29 8.72
CA GLN A 6 10.62 7.01 7.38
C GLN A 6 9.95 5.63 7.31
N ILE A 7 8.71 5.57 6.87
CA ILE A 7 7.99 4.31 6.73
C ILE A 7 7.63 4.09 5.26
N GLU A 8 8.27 3.08 4.64
CA GLU A 8 7.90 2.62 3.31
C GLU A 8 6.68 1.71 3.41
N VAL A 9 5.62 2.06 2.72
CA VAL A 9 4.39 1.26 2.63
C VAL A 9 4.27 0.76 1.21
N ARG A 10 4.26 -0.55 1.02
CA ARG A 10 4.20 -1.18 -0.31
C ARG A 10 3.01 -2.11 -0.45
N ARG A 11 2.39 -2.09 -1.62
CA ARG A 11 1.38 -3.09 -2.00
C ARG A 11 2.04 -4.46 -2.14
N HIS A 12 1.34 -5.50 -1.71
CA HIS A 12 1.76 -6.88 -1.95
C HIS A 12 2.01 -7.19 -3.43
N ALA A 13 2.82 -8.22 -3.71
CA ALA A 13 3.12 -8.70 -5.05
C ALA A 13 1.92 -9.43 -5.72
N PRO A 14 1.97 -9.71 -7.03
CA PRO A 14 0.93 -10.44 -7.76
C PRO A 14 0.54 -11.76 -7.09
N ARG A 15 -0.79 -11.97 -6.95
CA ARG A 15 -1.38 -13.15 -6.32
C ARG A 15 -2.22 -13.96 -7.29
N GLY A 16 -2.37 -15.25 -7.01
CA GLY A 16 -3.33 -16.13 -7.65
C GLY A 16 -4.75 -16.02 -7.05
N PRO A 17 -5.70 -16.80 -7.60
CA PRO A 17 -7.07 -16.85 -7.10
C PRO A 17 -7.16 -17.46 -5.70
N ASP A 18 -6.20 -18.25 -5.28
CA ASP A 18 -6.03 -18.81 -3.92
C ASP A 18 -5.57 -17.77 -2.88
N GLY A 19 -5.27 -16.54 -3.31
CA GLY A 19 -4.78 -15.48 -2.45
C GLY A 19 -3.30 -15.54 -2.11
N LEU A 20 -2.57 -16.55 -2.60
CA LEU A 20 -1.11 -16.70 -2.44
C LEU A 20 -0.36 -16.00 -3.58
N LEU A 21 0.92 -15.71 -3.39
CA LEU A 21 1.72 -15.16 -4.48
C LEU A 21 1.88 -16.19 -5.61
N THR A 22 1.74 -15.70 -6.85
CA THR A 22 2.13 -16.49 -8.03
C THR A 22 3.65 -16.62 -8.09
N PRO A 23 4.21 -17.58 -8.87
CA PRO A 23 5.66 -17.64 -9.13
C PRO A 23 6.22 -16.33 -9.67
N ALA A 24 5.48 -15.66 -10.57
CA ALA A 24 5.85 -14.33 -11.08
C ALA A 24 5.81 -13.27 -9.96
N GLY A 25 4.84 -13.35 -9.03
CA GLY A 25 4.76 -12.49 -7.84
C GLY A 25 5.96 -12.65 -6.92
N TRP A 26 6.38 -13.88 -6.64
CA TRP A 26 7.61 -14.16 -5.89
C TRP A 26 8.84 -13.57 -6.58
N ALA A 27 8.99 -13.80 -7.89
CA ALA A 27 10.11 -13.26 -8.66
C ALA A 27 10.14 -11.72 -8.67
N LEU A 28 8.98 -11.08 -8.84
CA LEU A 28 8.87 -9.62 -8.77
C LEU A 28 9.28 -9.10 -7.39
N ALA A 29 8.68 -9.64 -6.32
CA ALA A 29 8.99 -9.22 -4.97
C ALA A 29 10.47 -9.43 -4.63
N SER A 30 11.07 -10.58 -5.00
CA SER A 30 12.49 -10.84 -4.76
C SER A 30 13.39 -9.80 -5.44
N ARG A 31 13.08 -9.40 -6.69
CA ARG A 31 13.83 -8.34 -7.39
C ARG A 31 13.68 -6.99 -6.72
N VAL A 32 12.46 -6.62 -6.31
CA VAL A 32 12.24 -5.38 -5.56
C VAL A 32 12.98 -5.42 -4.23
N GLY A 33 12.94 -6.55 -3.51
CA GLY A 33 13.63 -6.75 -2.24
C GLY A 33 15.14 -6.49 -2.29
N GLN A 34 15.78 -6.78 -3.44
CA GLN A 34 17.22 -6.50 -3.67
C GLN A 34 17.54 -5.00 -3.79
N THR A 35 16.53 -4.17 -4.09
CA THR A 35 16.69 -2.71 -4.26
C THR A 35 16.30 -1.91 -3.02
N LEU A 36 15.72 -2.57 -2.02
CA LEU A 36 15.29 -1.91 -0.79
C LEU A 36 16.49 -1.38 0.01
N GLN A 37 16.37 -0.15 0.46
CA GLN A 37 17.43 0.53 1.23
C GLN A 37 17.40 0.09 2.69
N ARG A 38 18.16 -0.94 3.02
CA ARG A 38 18.32 -1.48 4.39
C ARG A 38 19.28 -0.62 5.22
N PRO A 39 19.25 -0.68 6.57
CA PRO A 39 18.38 -1.53 7.40
C PRO A 39 17.01 -0.93 7.63
N TYR A 40 16.03 -1.79 7.95
CA TYR A 40 14.74 -1.40 8.54
C TYR A 40 14.72 -1.83 10.01
N ALA A 41 14.35 -0.90 10.89
CA ALA A 41 14.20 -1.17 12.32
C ALA A 41 12.93 -2.01 12.64
N ALA A 42 11.96 -1.99 11.74
CA ALA A 42 10.78 -2.85 11.82
C ALA A 42 10.27 -3.21 10.42
N VAL A 43 9.71 -4.42 10.29
CA VAL A 43 8.96 -4.86 9.12
C VAL A 43 7.57 -5.31 9.58
N LEU A 44 6.53 -4.80 8.93
CA LEU A 44 5.14 -5.04 9.27
C LEU A 44 4.38 -5.58 8.06
N THR A 45 3.36 -6.40 8.32
CA THR A 45 2.47 -6.91 7.27
C THR A 45 1.03 -6.93 7.77
N GLY A 46 0.06 -6.80 6.85
CA GLY A 46 -1.30 -7.24 7.11
C GLY A 46 -1.38 -8.76 7.31
N THR A 47 -2.56 -9.22 7.71
CA THR A 47 -2.82 -10.65 8.03
C THR A 47 -2.89 -11.53 6.77
N ALA A 48 -3.14 -10.95 5.61
CA ALA A 48 -3.32 -11.68 4.36
C ALA A 48 -2.04 -12.43 3.94
N PRO A 49 -2.13 -13.72 3.58
CA PRO A 49 -0.96 -14.53 3.20
C PRO A 49 -0.08 -13.88 2.14
N ARG A 50 -0.67 -13.19 1.15
CA ARG A 50 0.08 -12.47 0.10
C ARG A 50 0.96 -11.34 0.64
N CYS A 51 0.54 -10.63 1.72
CA CYS A 51 1.37 -9.61 2.36
C CYS A 51 2.57 -10.24 3.06
N ILE A 52 2.32 -11.29 3.83
CA ILE A 52 3.34 -12.08 4.53
C ILE A 52 4.36 -12.66 3.53
N GLN A 53 3.88 -13.29 2.46
CA GLN A 53 4.74 -13.86 1.43
C GLN A 53 5.55 -12.78 0.69
N THR A 54 4.98 -11.59 0.49
CA THR A 54 5.70 -10.47 -0.12
C THR A 54 6.84 -9.99 0.78
N ALA A 55 6.62 -9.85 2.09
CA ALA A 55 7.68 -9.49 3.02
C ALA A 55 8.82 -10.52 3.02
N ARG A 56 8.48 -11.81 3.01
CA ARG A 56 9.46 -12.90 2.89
C ARG A 56 10.24 -12.84 1.57
N ALA A 57 9.54 -12.61 0.45
CA ALA A 57 10.17 -12.49 -0.87
C ALA A 57 11.05 -11.23 -0.99
N PHE A 58 10.73 -10.14 -0.27
CA PHE A 58 11.61 -9.00 -0.10
C PHE A 58 12.88 -9.32 0.71
N GLY A 59 12.98 -10.51 1.29
CA GLY A 59 14.12 -10.98 2.07
C GLY A 59 14.05 -10.63 3.56
N PHE A 60 12.84 -10.48 4.11
CA PHE A 60 12.61 -10.25 5.54
C PHE A 60 11.90 -11.46 6.15
N PRO A 61 12.63 -12.40 6.77
CA PRO A 61 12.03 -13.55 7.47
C PRO A 61 11.32 -13.12 8.77
N ASP A 62 11.82 -12.05 9.41
CA ASP A 62 11.30 -11.50 10.65
C ASP A 62 10.41 -10.31 10.35
N TYR A 63 9.13 -10.41 10.73
CA TYR A 63 8.11 -9.37 10.54
C TYR A 63 7.05 -9.47 11.64
N ARG A 64 6.33 -8.38 11.86
CA ARG A 64 5.18 -8.33 12.74
C ARG A 64 3.91 -8.29 11.90
N ILE A 65 2.91 -9.08 12.28
CA ILE A 65 1.58 -9.05 11.67
C ILE A 65 0.71 -8.09 12.48
N ASP A 66 0.05 -7.16 11.77
CA ASP A 66 -0.87 -6.22 12.39
C ASP A 66 -2.09 -6.02 11.47
N PRO A 67 -3.32 -6.32 11.96
CA PRO A 67 -4.55 -6.15 11.18
C PRO A 67 -4.80 -4.72 10.70
N ALA A 68 -4.16 -3.72 11.30
CA ALA A 68 -4.26 -2.34 10.83
C ALA A 68 -3.72 -2.13 9.40
N PHE A 69 -2.90 -3.08 8.91
CA PHE A 69 -2.37 -3.10 7.54
C PHE A 69 -3.23 -3.97 6.58
N ASP A 70 -4.42 -4.37 6.98
CA ASP A 70 -5.32 -5.13 6.09
C ASP A 70 -6.08 -4.23 5.12
N SER A 71 -6.59 -4.86 4.04
CA SER A 71 -7.46 -4.18 3.07
C SER A 71 -8.80 -3.78 3.69
N PRO A 72 -9.55 -2.86 3.05
CA PRO A 72 -10.98 -2.74 3.30
C PRO A 72 -11.66 -4.11 3.15
N PRO A 73 -12.82 -4.33 3.80
CA PRO A 73 -13.56 -5.60 3.71
C PRO A 73 -13.89 -5.94 2.26
N ALA A 74 -13.34 -7.04 1.74
CA ALA A 74 -13.47 -7.44 0.34
C ALA A 74 -14.92 -7.67 -0.07
N GLU A 75 -15.74 -8.28 0.81
CA GLU A 75 -17.17 -8.53 0.56
C GLU A 75 -17.94 -7.22 0.42
N ALA A 76 -17.70 -6.24 1.29
CA ALA A 76 -18.33 -4.94 1.23
C ALA A 76 -17.99 -4.20 -0.08
N LEU A 77 -16.71 -4.20 -0.49
CA LEU A 77 -16.31 -3.61 -1.77
C LEU A 77 -16.89 -4.38 -2.96
N SER A 78 -16.96 -5.72 -2.90
CA SER A 78 -17.53 -6.54 -3.96
C SER A 78 -19.00 -6.24 -4.20
N ALA A 79 -19.77 -5.98 -3.15
CA ALA A 79 -21.18 -5.59 -3.25
C ALA A 79 -21.37 -4.24 -3.98
N LEU A 80 -20.36 -3.36 -3.97
CA LEU A 80 -20.38 -2.05 -4.61
C LEU A 80 -19.85 -2.05 -6.06
N LEU A 81 -19.24 -3.15 -6.51
CA LEU A 81 -18.67 -3.24 -7.86
C LEU A 81 -19.58 -2.83 -9.00
N PRO A 82 -20.91 -3.18 -9.02
CA PRO A 82 -21.80 -2.72 -10.09
C PRO A 82 -21.90 -1.19 -10.16
N GLN A 83 -21.93 -0.51 -9.02
CA GLN A 83 -21.98 0.96 -8.94
C GLN A 83 -20.66 1.58 -9.37
N ILE A 84 -19.52 1.02 -8.90
CA ILE A 84 -18.17 1.46 -9.24
C ILE A 84 -17.92 1.28 -10.76
N ARG A 85 -18.31 0.13 -11.33
CA ARG A 85 -18.19 -0.11 -12.79
C ARG A 85 -19.00 0.91 -13.60
N ARG A 86 -20.20 1.29 -13.13
CA ARG A 86 -21.00 2.34 -13.77
C ARG A 86 -20.29 3.69 -13.71
N ALA A 87 -19.74 4.05 -12.56
CA ALA A 87 -18.95 5.28 -12.42
C ALA A 87 -17.69 5.26 -13.34
N ALA A 88 -17.02 4.11 -13.46
CA ALA A 88 -15.85 3.93 -14.29
C ALA A 88 -16.13 3.95 -15.82
N GLN A 89 -17.40 3.96 -16.25
CA GLN A 89 -17.77 4.18 -17.66
C GLN A 89 -17.47 5.62 -18.10
N ASP A 90 -17.36 6.55 -17.18
CA ASP A 90 -16.84 7.88 -17.43
C ASP A 90 -15.32 7.77 -17.66
N ARG A 91 -14.92 7.80 -18.93
CA ARG A 91 -13.52 7.64 -19.36
C ARG A 91 -12.58 8.76 -18.91
N ALA A 92 -13.12 9.85 -18.36
CA ALA A 92 -12.32 10.94 -17.78
C ALA A 92 -11.82 10.61 -16.36
N LEU A 93 -12.36 9.56 -15.72
CA LEU A 93 -11.99 9.17 -14.36
C LEU A 93 -10.89 8.10 -14.35
N THR A 94 -9.98 8.22 -13.39
CA THR A 94 -9.11 7.11 -12.98
C THR A 94 -9.96 6.04 -12.26
N LEU A 95 -9.39 4.85 -12.05
CA LEU A 95 -10.10 3.81 -11.32
C LEU A 95 -10.35 4.22 -9.87
N LEU A 96 -9.40 4.87 -9.22
CA LEU A 96 -9.57 5.38 -7.85
C LEU A 96 -10.70 6.41 -7.78
N GLU A 97 -10.76 7.35 -8.73
CA GLU A 97 -11.84 8.35 -8.77
C GLU A 97 -13.22 7.70 -8.93
N ALA A 98 -13.32 6.61 -9.72
CA ALA A 98 -14.56 5.85 -9.84
C ALA A 98 -14.99 5.22 -8.50
N PHE A 99 -14.05 4.69 -7.71
CA PHE A 99 -14.31 4.20 -6.36
C PHE A 99 -14.75 5.34 -5.43
N LEU A 100 -14.08 6.49 -5.49
CA LEU A 100 -14.38 7.64 -4.64
C LEU A 100 -15.72 8.32 -4.99
N ARG A 101 -16.21 8.15 -6.23
CA ARG A 101 -17.51 8.69 -6.67
C ARG A 101 -18.70 7.94 -6.06
N VAL A 102 -18.51 6.69 -5.62
CA VAL A 102 -19.53 5.90 -4.93
C VAL A 102 -19.39 6.13 -3.42
N PRO A 103 -20.34 6.81 -2.74
CA PRO A 103 -20.18 7.24 -1.35
C PRO A 103 -19.78 6.11 -0.40
N ALA A 104 -20.50 4.97 -0.44
CA ALA A 104 -20.21 3.83 0.42
C ALA A 104 -18.80 3.22 0.16
N SER A 105 -18.33 3.22 -1.09
CA SER A 105 -16.98 2.77 -1.44
C SER A 105 -15.93 3.76 -0.93
N ARG A 106 -16.18 5.06 -1.11
CA ARG A 106 -15.32 6.11 -0.58
C ARG A 106 -15.15 5.98 0.92
N ASP A 107 -16.25 5.82 1.66
CA ASP A 107 -16.23 5.75 3.12
C ASP A 107 -15.41 4.52 3.60
N LEU A 108 -15.58 3.34 2.96
CA LEU A 108 -14.77 2.15 3.24
C LEU A 108 -13.28 2.37 2.96
N LEU A 109 -12.94 3.08 1.87
CA LEU A 109 -11.55 3.38 1.54
C LEU A 109 -10.94 4.34 2.56
N PHE A 110 -11.65 5.42 2.93
CA PHE A 110 -11.13 6.38 3.90
C PHE A 110 -11.01 5.78 5.29
N GLU A 111 -11.95 4.94 5.73
CA GLU A 111 -11.82 4.19 7.00
C GLU A 111 -10.54 3.32 7.00
N ALA A 112 -10.25 2.62 5.91
CA ALA A 112 -9.01 1.86 5.79
C ALA A 112 -7.76 2.77 5.78
N GLY A 113 -7.84 3.92 5.13
CA GLY A 113 -6.78 4.92 5.11
C GLY A 113 -6.49 5.51 6.49
N GLU A 114 -7.52 5.87 7.24
CA GLU A 114 -7.40 6.38 8.62
C GLU A 114 -6.77 5.34 9.55
N ARG A 115 -7.24 4.09 9.45
CA ARG A 115 -6.67 2.98 10.21
C ARG A 115 -5.18 2.78 9.90
N LEU A 116 -4.80 2.78 8.62
CA LEU A 116 -3.41 2.66 8.21
C LEU A 116 -2.59 3.86 8.68
N LEU A 117 -3.07 5.09 8.52
CA LEU A 117 -2.39 6.30 8.96
C LEU A 117 -2.15 6.29 10.48
N GLY A 118 -3.15 5.87 11.25
CA GLY A 118 -3.02 5.69 12.70
C GLY A 118 -1.95 4.66 13.06
N ALA A 119 -1.91 3.53 12.35
CA ALA A 119 -0.89 2.51 12.53
C ALA A 119 0.53 3.02 12.19
N LEU A 120 0.69 3.81 11.12
CA LEU A 120 1.98 4.39 10.75
C LEU A 120 2.49 5.34 11.84
N ARG A 121 1.62 6.20 12.39
CA ARG A 121 1.97 7.09 13.51
C ARG A 121 2.42 6.30 14.73
N HIS A 122 1.65 5.27 15.11
CA HIS A 122 1.97 4.41 16.23
C HIS A 122 3.30 3.64 16.06
N VAL A 123 3.61 3.23 14.82
CA VAL A 123 4.91 2.63 14.48
C VAL A 123 6.01 3.67 14.67
N ALA A 124 5.84 4.89 14.13
CA ALA A 124 6.83 5.95 14.22
C ALA A 124 7.18 6.33 15.66
N GLU A 125 6.18 6.38 16.56
CA GLU A 125 6.37 6.65 17.99
C GLU A 125 7.28 5.65 18.70
N ARG A 126 7.36 4.42 18.18
CA ARG A 126 8.15 3.32 18.78
C ARG A 126 9.47 3.05 18.09
N LEU A 127 9.71 3.71 16.98
CA LEU A 127 10.95 3.56 16.24
C LEU A 127 12.04 4.48 16.84
N PRO A 128 13.32 4.05 16.80
CA PRO A 128 14.42 4.98 17.06
C PRO A 128 14.35 6.16 16.09
N ALA A 129 14.67 7.34 16.58
CA ALA A 129 14.70 8.55 15.76
C ALA A 129 15.60 8.37 14.51
N GLY A 130 15.14 8.88 13.36
CA GLY A 130 15.85 8.77 12.10
C GLY A 130 15.87 7.38 11.47
N SER A 131 15.16 6.41 12.07
CA SER A 131 15.13 5.04 11.55
C SER A 131 14.07 4.85 10.47
N ARG A 132 14.09 3.66 9.87
CA ARG A 132 13.17 3.28 8.79
C ARG A 132 12.36 2.04 9.16
N ALA A 133 11.13 1.97 8.68
CA ALA A 133 10.31 0.77 8.69
C ALA A 133 9.80 0.44 7.30
N LEU A 134 9.44 -0.82 7.09
CA LEU A 134 8.77 -1.32 5.89
C LEU A 134 7.43 -1.91 6.29
N ALA A 135 6.38 -1.55 5.57
CA ALA A 135 5.07 -2.16 5.72
C ALA A 135 4.58 -2.74 4.38
N VAL A 136 4.00 -3.94 4.41
CA VAL A 136 3.37 -4.56 3.24
C VAL A 136 1.87 -4.66 3.48
N THR A 137 1.11 -4.03 2.58
CA THR A 137 -0.34 -3.89 2.66
C THR A 137 -1.00 -3.99 1.28
N HIS A 138 -2.10 -3.32 1.06
CA HIS A 138 -2.97 -3.43 -0.10
C HIS A 138 -3.19 -2.07 -0.79
N ALA A 139 -3.45 -2.09 -2.09
CA ALA A 139 -4.17 -1.01 -2.72
C ALA A 139 -5.56 -0.86 -2.07
N GLY A 140 -6.10 0.35 -2.05
CA GLY A 140 -7.34 0.64 -1.33
C GLY A 140 -7.15 1.00 0.15
N SER A 141 -5.92 0.79 0.68
CA SER A 141 -5.50 1.37 1.97
C SER A 141 -4.42 2.42 1.76
N ILE A 142 -3.48 2.21 0.85
CA ILE A 142 -2.35 3.13 0.60
C ILE A 142 -2.84 4.47 0.04
N GLU A 143 -3.68 4.44 -0.99
CA GLU A 143 -4.13 5.64 -1.70
C GLU A 143 -4.93 6.60 -0.81
N PRO A 144 -5.95 6.12 -0.04
CA PRO A 144 -6.65 7.02 0.87
C PRO A 144 -5.74 7.54 1.99
N THR A 145 -4.73 6.77 2.44
CA THR A 145 -3.72 7.26 3.38
C THR A 145 -2.91 8.42 2.78
N ILE A 146 -2.52 8.33 1.49
CA ILE A 146 -1.86 9.44 0.78
C ILE A 146 -2.79 10.65 0.71
N LEU A 147 -4.07 10.45 0.39
CA LEU A 147 -5.05 11.55 0.30
C LEU A 147 -5.31 12.21 1.67
N LEU A 148 -5.35 11.44 2.76
CA LEU A 148 -5.46 11.98 4.13
C LEU A 148 -4.21 12.78 4.53
N ALA A 149 -3.05 12.43 3.99
CA ALA A 149 -1.79 13.14 4.18
C ALA A 149 -1.50 14.16 3.05
N ALA A 150 -2.51 14.61 2.31
CA ALA A 150 -2.34 15.40 1.07
C ALA A 150 -1.54 16.69 1.25
N GLY A 151 -1.60 17.34 2.41
CA GLY A 151 -0.77 18.52 2.71
C GLY A 151 0.73 18.24 2.71
N ALA A 152 1.16 16.98 2.88
CA ALA A 152 2.55 16.54 2.88
C ALA A 152 2.94 15.79 1.57
N TYR A 153 1.99 15.59 0.65
CA TYR A 153 2.21 14.90 -0.61
C TYR A 153 2.57 15.88 -1.73
N GLY A 154 3.82 15.83 -2.19
CA GLY A 154 4.32 16.65 -3.30
C GLY A 154 4.20 16.00 -4.68
N GLY A 155 3.46 14.91 -4.81
CA GLY A 155 3.28 14.17 -6.07
C GLY A 155 2.10 14.67 -6.92
N GLY A 156 1.92 14.01 -8.08
CA GLY A 156 0.80 14.26 -9.00
C GLY A 156 -0.51 13.58 -8.54
N ALA A 157 -1.43 13.35 -9.49
CA ALA A 157 -2.68 12.64 -9.22
C ALA A 157 -2.43 11.25 -8.60
N VAL A 158 -3.23 10.93 -7.60
CA VAL A 158 -3.19 9.60 -6.94
C VAL A 158 -4.10 8.66 -7.72
N ASP A 159 -3.58 7.49 -8.08
CA ASP A 159 -4.37 6.36 -8.57
C ASP A 159 -3.92 5.08 -7.84
N PHE A 160 -4.59 3.96 -8.07
CA PHE A 160 -4.21 2.72 -7.40
C PHE A 160 -2.77 2.32 -7.72
N VAL A 161 -1.97 2.16 -6.66
CA VAL A 161 -0.58 1.70 -6.77
C VAL A 161 -0.54 0.28 -7.34
N ARG A 162 0.47 0.01 -8.17
CA ARG A 162 0.70 -1.33 -8.72
C ARG A 162 1.34 -2.23 -7.67
N GLU A 163 1.41 -3.52 -7.96
CA GLU A 163 2.05 -4.51 -7.11
C GLU A 163 3.52 -4.14 -6.84
N CYS A 164 3.91 -4.23 -5.59
CA CYS A 164 5.23 -3.83 -5.04
C CYS A 164 5.55 -2.33 -5.13
N GLU A 165 4.69 -1.49 -5.69
CA GLU A 165 4.74 -0.03 -5.57
C GLU A 165 4.07 0.44 -4.27
N GLY A 166 4.16 1.74 -3.98
CA GLY A 166 3.54 2.30 -2.79
C GLY A 166 3.91 3.75 -2.51
N ALA A 167 4.06 4.08 -1.24
CA ALA A 167 4.49 5.39 -0.78
C ALA A 167 5.43 5.30 0.42
N SER A 168 6.32 6.28 0.55
CA SER A 168 7.15 6.50 1.73
C SER A 168 6.58 7.68 2.50
N PHE A 169 6.31 7.47 3.78
CA PHE A 169 5.81 8.49 4.71
C PHE A 169 6.95 8.92 5.63
N THR A 170 7.22 10.22 5.68
CA THR A 170 8.14 10.83 6.64
C THR A 170 7.31 11.37 7.80
N ILE A 171 7.56 10.88 9.01
CA ILE A 171 6.77 11.20 10.21
C ILE A 171 7.68 11.81 11.27
N GLU A 172 7.30 12.98 11.77
CA GLU A 172 7.95 13.68 12.87
C GLU A 172 6.95 13.83 14.02
N GLY A 173 7.23 13.15 15.14
CA GLY A 173 6.22 13.02 16.21
C GLY A 173 4.97 12.28 15.71
N SER A 174 3.82 12.94 15.74
CA SER A 174 2.54 12.46 15.22
C SER A 174 2.23 12.94 13.79
N ASP A 175 3.06 13.83 13.23
CA ASP A 175 2.75 14.54 12.00
C ASP A 175 3.41 13.89 10.79
N VAL A 176 2.65 13.72 9.73
CA VAL A 176 3.20 13.35 8.42
C VAL A 176 3.72 14.62 7.77
N VAL A 177 5.03 14.74 7.68
CA VAL A 177 5.73 15.92 7.13
C VAL A 177 6.16 15.74 5.68
N GLY A 178 6.06 14.53 5.15
CA GLY A 178 6.37 14.23 3.75
C GLY A 178 5.79 12.90 3.29
N VAL A 179 5.32 12.85 2.03
CA VAL A 179 4.90 11.62 1.35
C VAL A 179 5.51 11.62 -0.04
N THR A 180 6.12 10.49 -0.42
CA THR A 180 6.76 10.31 -1.73
C THR A 180 6.30 8.98 -2.34
N SER A 181 5.90 9.00 -3.61
CA SER A 181 5.54 7.77 -4.33
C SER A 181 6.75 6.85 -4.52
N LEU A 182 6.52 5.56 -4.38
CA LEU A 182 7.50 4.50 -4.58
C LEU A 182 7.11 3.67 -5.81
N SER A 183 7.77 3.93 -6.92
CA SER A 183 7.64 3.15 -8.15
C SER A 183 8.51 1.90 -8.12
N LEU A 184 8.28 0.99 -9.10
CA LEU A 184 9.18 -0.12 -9.34
C LEU A 184 10.55 0.39 -9.81
N PRO A 185 11.63 -0.29 -9.42
CA PRO A 185 12.97 0.05 -9.92
C PRO A 185 13.06 -0.06 -11.45
N PRO A 186 13.91 0.74 -12.10
CA PRO A 186 14.15 0.63 -13.54
C PRO A 186 14.49 -0.81 -13.95
N GLY A 187 13.89 -1.29 -15.04
CA GLY A 187 14.07 -2.67 -15.53
C GLY A 187 13.25 -3.75 -14.80
N VAL A 188 12.53 -3.39 -13.74
CA VAL A 188 11.58 -4.28 -13.07
C VAL A 188 10.18 -4.01 -13.61
N ALA A 189 9.77 -4.74 -14.63
CA ALA A 189 8.41 -4.62 -15.17
C ALA A 189 7.39 -5.31 -14.25
N SER A 190 6.29 -4.61 -13.94
CA SER A 190 5.09 -5.27 -13.43
C SER A 190 4.53 -6.15 -14.56
N HIS A 191 4.27 -7.42 -14.27
CA HIS A 191 3.52 -8.26 -15.22
C HIS A 191 2.08 -7.73 -15.24
N ARG A 192 1.68 -7.00 -16.29
CA ARG A 192 0.26 -6.74 -16.52
C ARG A 192 -0.40 -8.08 -16.80
N PRO A 193 -1.39 -8.53 -16.03
CA PRO A 193 -2.25 -9.57 -16.52
C PRO A 193 -2.94 -9.02 -17.78
N SER A 194 -2.65 -9.60 -18.92
CA SER A 194 -3.37 -9.38 -20.17
C SER A 194 -4.74 -10.06 -20.06
N GLY A 195 -5.70 -9.38 -19.43
CA GLY A 195 -7.06 -9.83 -19.31
C GLY A 195 -7.95 -8.76 -18.68
N PRO A 196 -9.20 -8.62 -19.13
CA PRO A 196 -10.13 -7.72 -18.48
C PRO A 196 -10.32 -8.16 -17.04
N VAL A 197 -10.41 -7.17 -16.14
CA VAL A 197 -10.83 -7.38 -14.76
C VAL A 197 -12.23 -8.00 -14.80
N ALA A 198 -12.28 -9.34 -14.61
CA ALA A 198 -13.52 -10.09 -14.52
C ALA A 198 -14.21 -9.81 -13.18
#